data_908ccf737aefb063a409070181d1b615
#
_entry.id   908ccf737aefb063a409070181d1b615
#
_cell.length_a   1.000
_cell.length_b   1.000
_cell.length_c   1.000
_cell.angle_alpha   90.00
_cell.angle_beta   90.00
_cell.angle_gamma   90.00
#
_symmetry.space_group_name_H-M   'P 1'
#
loop_
_entity.id
_entity.type
_entity.pdbx_description
1 polymer ?
#
loop_
_entity_poly.entity_id
_entity_poly.type
_entity_poly.pdbx_seq_one_letter_code
_entity_poly.pdbx_strand_id
1 'polypeptide(L)'
;PLTAQENSTAKVDESVDWDVFAEKNPKQCWAVSIPKKTVNTRNGRVVAVRRGDIALMVVYDPKAKVSGQIVFTGGYPFAPGSTVDVTIDGNKFALYTKDEWAWANQGDDAKIIAAMKKGAKAKLTARSSRGTRTEDTFSLLGFTAAVEDADKLCK
;
A
#
# COMPACT_ATOMS: atom_id res chain seq x y z
N PRO A 1 -5.86 -13.53 -1.96
CA PRO A 1 -6.58 -12.43 -2.62
C PRO A 1 -6.97 -11.33 -1.64
N LEU A 2 -7.08 -10.12 -2.15
CA LEU A 2 -7.53 -9.00 -1.34
C LEU A 2 -8.94 -9.24 -0.78
N THR A 3 -9.79 -9.90 -1.56
CA THR A 3 -11.13 -10.29 -1.12
C THR A 3 -11.07 -11.16 0.13
N ALA A 4 -10.13 -12.11 0.19
CA ALA A 4 -9.95 -12.95 1.37
C ALA A 4 -9.52 -12.10 2.57
N GLN A 5 -8.69 -11.08 2.35
CA GLN A 5 -8.26 -10.16 3.40
C GLN A 5 -9.44 -9.31 3.91
N GLU A 6 -10.30 -8.84 3.01
CA GLU A 6 -11.50 -8.08 3.37
C GLU A 6 -12.46 -8.91 4.21
N ASN A 7 -12.52 -10.21 3.95
CA ASN A 7 -13.39 -11.13 4.68
C ASN A 7 -12.71 -11.78 5.88
N SER A 8 -11.49 -11.34 6.21
CA SER A 8 -10.74 -11.89 7.32
C SER A 8 -11.41 -11.58 8.66
N THR A 9 -11.41 -12.56 9.56
CA THR A 9 -11.86 -12.34 10.95
C THR A 9 -10.91 -11.42 11.71
N ALA A 10 -9.73 -11.13 11.15
CA ALA A 10 -8.77 -10.21 11.75
C ALA A 10 -9.14 -8.74 11.55
N LYS A 11 -10.10 -8.44 10.68
CA LYS A 11 -10.56 -7.08 10.47
C LYS A 11 -11.28 -6.59 11.73
N VAL A 12 -10.79 -5.50 12.31
CA VAL A 12 -11.32 -4.95 13.57
C VAL A 12 -11.94 -3.57 13.42
N ASP A 13 -11.67 -2.84 12.35
CA ASP A 13 -12.23 -1.51 12.13
C ASP A 13 -12.22 -1.14 10.65
N GLU A 14 -12.97 -0.10 10.33
CA GLU A 14 -13.12 0.43 8.98
C GLU A 14 -13.26 1.94 9.04
N SER A 15 -12.44 2.66 8.26
CA SER A 15 -12.44 4.11 8.18
C SER A 15 -12.53 4.55 6.73
N VAL A 16 -13.75 4.82 6.25
CA VAL A 16 -14.08 5.24 4.89
C VAL A 16 -13.46 4.29 3.85
N ASP A 17 -12.31 4.63 3.27
CA ASP A 17 -11.66 3.82 2.23
C ASP A 17 -10.49 2.98 2.75
N TRP A 18 -10.38 2.82 4.07
CA TRP A 18 -9.32 2.06 4.72
C TRP A 18 -9.89 1.09 5.75
N ASP A 19 -9.38 -0.14 5.73
CA ASP A 19 -9.71 -1.17 6.71
C ASP A 19 -8.55 -1.36 7.67
N VAL A 20 -8.86 -1.75 8.92
CA VAL A 20 -7.86 -2.03 9.94
C VAL A 20 -7.97 -3.48 10.35
N PHE A 21 -6.84 -4.18 10.37
CA PHE A 21 -6.74 -5.58 10.75
C PHE A 21 -5.78 -5.73 11.92
N ALA A 22 -6.04 -6.68 12.80
CA ALA A 22 -5.17 -7.00 13.92
C ALA A 22 -5.10 -8.50 14.13
N GLU A 23 -3.89 -9.01 14.30
CA GLU A 23 -3.61 -10.38 14.69
C GLU A 23 -3.04 -10.37 16.10
N LYS A 24 -3.24 -11.46 16.87
CA LYS A 24 -2.83 -11.49 18.28
C LYS A 24 -1.59 -12.32 18.57
N ASN A 25 -1.32 -13.37 17.82
CA ASN A 25 -0.23 -14.30 18.10
C ASN A 25 0.54 -14.66 16.83
N PRO A 26 1.57 -13.87 16.42
CA PRO A 26 2.10 -12.67 17.07
C PRO A 26 1.19 -11.46 16.87
N LYS A 27 1.38 -10.45 17.70
CA LYS A 27 0.62 -9.20 17.57
C LYS A 27 1.11 -8.43 16.36
N GLN A 28 0.21 -8.22 15.40
CA GLN A 28 0.47 -7.45 14.18
C GLN A 28 -0.79 -6.69 13.82
N CYS A 29 -0.63 -5.44 13.39
CA CYS A 29 -1.75 -4.60 12.99
C CYS A 29 -1.41 -3.91 11.68
N TRP A 30 -2.41 -3.71 10.84
CA TRP A 30 -2.16 -2.97 9.60
C TRP A 30 -3.42 -2.26 9.14
N ALA A 31 -3.20 -1.13 8.50
CA ALA A 31 -4.23 -0.42 7.75
C ALA A 31 -4.04 -0.75 6.29
N VAL A 32 -5.11 -0.99 5.55
CA VAL A 32 -5.03 -1.39 4.15
C VAL A 32 -6.12 -0.74 3.31
N SER A 33 -5.76 -0.38 2.08
CA SER A 33 -6.71 0.10 1.09
C SER A 33 -6.46 -0.58 -0.25
N ILE A 34 -7.53 -0.68 -1.04
CA ILE A 34 -7.47 -1.12 -2.43
C ILE A 34 -7.60 0.11 -3.33
N PRO A 35 -7.07 0.06 -4.56
CA PRO A 35 -7.13 1.24 -5.43
C PRO A 35 -8.55 1.53 -5.90
N LYS A 36 -8.85 2.82 -6.06
CA LYS A 36 -10.10 3.28 -6.66
C LYS A 36 -10.03 3.26 -8.17
N LYS A 37 -8.82 3.35 -8.73
CA LYS A 37 -8.61 3.39 -10.17
C LYS A 37 -7.28 2.72 -10.49
N THR A 38 -7.29 1.90 -11.53
CA THR A 38 -6.07 1.29 -12.05
C THR A 38 -6.00 1.52 -13.55
N VAL A 39 -4.82 1.89 -14.04
CA VAL A 39 -4.55 2.06 -15.47
C VAL A 39 -3.30 1.26 -15.81
N ASN A 40 -3.41 0.40 -16.81
CA ASN A 40 -2.29 -0.44 -17.26
C ASN A 40 -1.98 -0.07 -18.70
N THR A 41 -0.70 0.21 -18.98
CA THR A 41 -0.28 0.60 -20.34
C THR A 41 0.93 -0.19 -20.77
N ARG A 42 1.05 -0.39 -22.06
CA ARG A 42 2.22 -1.00 -22.68
C ARG A 42 2.51 -0.24 -23.96
N ASN A 43 3.74 0.29 -24.08
CA ASN A 43 4.13 1.15 -25.21
C ASN A 43 3.17 2.33 -25.40
N GLY A 44 2.73 2.93 -24.27
CA GLY A 44 1.85 4.10 -24.29
C GLY A 44 0.38 3.80 -24.57
N ARG A 45 0.01 2.54 -24.74
CA ARG A 45 -1.39 2.15 -25.02
C ARG A 45 -2.00 1.43 -23.83
N VAL A 46 -3.26 1.76 -23.53
CA VAL A 46 -4.00 1.06 -22.48
C VAL A 46 -4.18 -0.40 -22.89
N VAL A 47 -3.86 -1.30 -21.98
CA VAL A 47 -3.99 -2.75 -22.20
C VAL A 47 -4.78 -3.38 -21.07
N ALA A 48 -5.47 -4.48 -21.38
CA ALA A 48 -6.11 -5.30 -20.37
C ALA A 48 -5.10 -6.33 -19.89
N VAL A 49 -4.83 -6.33 -18.58
CA VAL A 49 -3.93 -7.31 -17.98
C VAL A 49 -4.58 -7.93 -16.76
N ARG A 50 -4.27 -9.20 -16.51
CA ARG A 50 -4.71 -9.85 -15.28
C ARG A 50 -3.73 -9.50 -14.17
N ARG A 51 -4.26 -9.01 -13.07
CA ARG A 51 -3.47 -8.66 -11.90
C ARG A 51 -3.95 -9.48 -10.71
N GLY A 52 -3.02 -9.84 -9.82
CA GLY A 52 -3.37 -10.37 -8.52
C GLY A 52 -3.83 -9.25 -7.59
N ASP A 53 -3.69 -9.45 -6.29
CA ASP A 53 -4.12 -8.47 -5.30
C ASP A 53 -3.32 -7.18 -5.41
N ILE A 54 -4.01 -6.06 -5.31
CA ILE A 54 -3.40 -4.72 -5.31
C ILE A 54 -3.76 -4.08 -3.98
N ALA A 55 -2.77 -3.79 -3.17
CA ALA A 55 -3.02 -3.25 -1.83
C ALA A 55 -1.89 -2.32 -1.39
N LEU A 56 -2.29 -1.23 -0.73
CA LEU A 56 -1.36 -0.32 -0.05
C LEU A 56 -1.63 -0.45 1.44
N MET A 57 -0.57 -0.71 2.21
CA MET A 57 -0.67 -1.05 3.62
C MET A 57 0.30 -0.23 4.46
N VAL A 58 -0.08 0.00 5.72
CA VAL A 58 0.81 0.49 6.75
C VAL A 58 0.82 -0.54 7.86
N VAL A 59 1.99 -1.09 8.16
CA VAL A 59 2.16 -2.26 9.04
C VAL A 59 2.78 -1.87 10.37
N TYR A 60 2.25 -2.44 11.44
CA TYR A 60 2.75 -2.31 12.80
C TYR A 60 3.00 -3.70 13.36
N ASP A 61 4.22 -3.96 13.79
CA ASP A 61 4.63 -5.25 14.35
C ASP A 61 5.57 -5.01 15.53
N PRO A 62 5.04 -4.96 16.76
CA PRO A 62 5.85 -4.63 17.94
C PRO A 62 7.01 -5.59 18.17
N LYS A 63 6.80 -6.88 17.91
CA LYS A 63 7.84 -7.89 18.12
C LYS A 63 9.02 -7.68 17.17
N ALA A 64 8.74 -7.30 15.94
CA ALA A 64 9.76 -7.01 14.94
C ALA A 64 10.24 -5.55 15.01
N LYS A 65 9.72 -4.76 15.95
CA LYS A 65 10.03 -3.33 16.11
C LYS A 65 9.68 -2.52 14.87
N VAL A 66 8.59 -2.89 14.21
CA VAL A 66 8.05 -2.17 13.06
C VAL A 66 6.89 -1.31 13.53
N SER A 67 7.00 -0.01 13.30
CA SER A 67 5.97 0.95 13.69
C SER A 67 5.69 1.90 12.52
N GLY A 68 4.78 1.48 11.65
CA GLY A 68 4.41 2.27 10.49
C GLY A 68 5.30 2.03 9.29
N GLN A 69 5.30 0.83 8.76
CA GLN A 69 6.02 0.48 7.53
C GLN A 69 5.07 0.53 6.35
N ILE A 70 5.42 1.29 5.32
CA ILE A 70 4.68 1.35 4.05
C ILE A 70 5.01 0.12 3.24
N VAL A 71 3.98 -0.62 2.82
CA VAL A 71 4.10 -1.82 2.00
C VAL A 71 3.08 -1.75 0.88
N PHE A 72 3.52 -2.08 -0.34
CA PHE A 72 2.64 -2.12 -1.50
C PHE A 72 2.81 -3.44 -2.23
N THR A 73 1.72 -4.01 -2.72
CA THR A 73 1.77 -5.10 -3.67
C THR A 73 0.95 -4.72 -4.91
N GLY A 74 1.53 -4.95 -6.07
CA GLY A 74 0.89 -4.59 -7.34
C GLY A 74 0.18 -5.76 -8.02
N GLY A 75 0.29 -6.96 -7.46
CA GLY A 75 -0.34 -8.14 -8.03
C GLY A 75 0.40 -8.74 -9.22
N TYR A 76 1.69 -8.46 -9.34
CA TYR A 76 2.57 -8.99 -10.38
C TYR A 76 4.03 -8.83 -9.96
N PRO A 77 4.96 -9.60 -10.53
CA PRO A 77 6.39 -9.39 -10.27
C PRO A 77 6.86 -8.07 -10.88
N PHE A 78 7.45 -7.21 -10.07
CA PHE A 78 8.01 -5.94 -10.53
C PHE A 78 9.29 -6.19 -11.35
N ALA A 79 9.58 -5.29 -12.29
CA ALA A 79 10.83 -5.34 -13.04
C ALA A 79 12.01 -5.27 -12.08
N PRO A 80 12.99 -6.19 -12.20
CA PRO A 80 14.14 -6.21 -11.28
C PRO A 80 14.87 -4.87 -11.24
N GLY A 81 15.15 -4.38 -10.02
CA GLY A 81 15.83 -3.12 -9.81
C GLY A 81 14.98 -1.88 -10.05
N SER A 82 13.69 -2.04 -10.37
CA SER A 82 12.78 -0.91 -10.54
C SER A 82 12.28 -0.40 -9.20
N THR A 83 11.69 0.79 -9.22
CA THR A 83 11.02 1.37 -8.05
C THR A 83 9.54 1.55 -8.33
N VAL A 84 8.77 1.64 -7.25
CA VAL A 84 7.39 2.12 -7.32
C VAL A 84 7.44 3.60 -6.93
N ASP A 85 6.95 4.46 -7.82
CA ASP A 85 6.93 5.89 -7.57
C ASP A 85 5.59 6.28 -6.95
N VAL A 86 5.65 6.94 -5.79
CA VAL A 86 4.48 7.36 -5.04
C VAL A 86 4.35 8.87 -5.16
N THR A 87 3.20 9.34 -5.64
CA THR A 87 2.90 10.76 -5.75
C THR A 87 1.69 11.10 -4.89
N ILE A 88 1.88 12.04 -3.96
CA ILE A 88 0.84 12.50 -3.05
C ILE A 88 0.86 14.02 -3.08
N ASP A 89 -0.15 14.64 -3.71
CA ASP A 89 -0.28 16.10 -3.81
C ASP A 89 1.03 16.80 -4.22
N GLY A 90 1.69 16.27 -5.25
CA GLY A 90 2.94 16.85 -5.75
C GLY A 90 4.20 16.37 -5.03
N ASN A 91 4.07 15.76 -3.88
CA ASN A 91 5.21 15.14 -3.19
C ASN A 91 5.50 13.78 -3.80
N LYS A 92 6.78 13.50 -4.05
CA LYS A 92 7.20 12.25 -4.69
C LYS A 92 8.11 11.45 -3.78
N PHE A 93 7.84 10.15 -3.73
CA PHE A 93 8.62 9.19 -2.96
C PHE A 93 8.85 7.96 -3.82
N ALA A 94 9.83 7.14 -3.46
CA ALA A 94 10.12 5.90 -4.16
C ALA A 94 10.13 4.73 -3.18
N LEU A 95 9.54 3.62 -3.60
CA LEU A 95 9.61 2.37 -2.87
C LEU A 95 10.55 1.44 -3.64
N TYR A 96 11.40 0.69 -2.94
CA TYR A 96 12.19 -0.34 -3.60
C TYR A 96 11.37 -1.62 -3.74
N THR A 97 11.67 -2.43 -4.74
CA THR A 97 10.89 -3.62 -5.08
C THR A 97 11.68 -4.90 -4.90
N LYS A 98 10.94 -5.95 -4.58
CA LYS A 98 11.42 -7.32 -4.63
C LYS A 98 10.24 -8.24 -4.91
N ASP A 99 10.32 -9.01 -5.99
CA ASP A 99 9.23 -9.87 -6.43
C ASP A 99 7.94 -9.07 -6.61
N GLU A 100 6.86 -9.38 -5.90
CA GLU A 100 5.58 -8.68 -6.02
C GLU A 100 5.37 -7.60 -4.96
N TRP A 101 6.40 -7.32 -4.14
CA TRP A 101 6.29 -6.41 -3.00
C TRP A 101 7.18 -5.20 -3.15
N ALA A 102 6.77 -4.10 -2.52
CA ALA A 102 7.54 -2.85 -2.49
C ALA A 102 7.45 -2.24 -1.10
N TRP A 103 8.57 -1.65 -0.65
CA TRP A 103 8.69 -1.04 0.68
C TRP A 103 9.39 0.30 0.57
N ALA A 104 9.08 1.20 1.52
CA ALA A 104 9.85 2.41 1.68
C ALA A 104 11.20 2.11 2.35
N ASN A 105 12.19 2.93 2.06
CA ASN A 105 13.45 2.89 2.79
C ASN A 105 13.21 3.31 4.24
N GLN A 106 14.03 2.78 5.14
CA GLN A 106 13.99 3.17 6.55
C GLN A 106 14.20 4.68 6.66
N GLY A 107 13.34 5.35 7.39
CA GLY A 107 13.36 6.81 7.50
C GLY A 107 12.39 7.50 6.56
N ASP A 108 12.02 6.89 5.45
CA ASP A 108 11.03 7.46 4.52
C ASP A 108 9.60 7.14 4.93
N ASP A 109 9.38 6.08 5.68
CA ASP A 109 8.03 5.68 6.11
C ASP A 109 7.29 6.83 6.80
N ALA A 110 7.93 7.49 7.76
CA ALA A 110 7.30 8.58 8.49
C ALA A 110 6.95 9.75 7.59
N LYS A 111 7.80 10.04 6.61
CA LYS A 111 7.56 11.13 5.64
C LYS A 111 6.38 10.82 4.73
N ILE A 112 6.29 9.57 4.27
CA ILE A 112 5.20 9.13 3.40
C ILE A 112 3.89 9.15 4.20
N ILE A 113 3.88 8.62 5.41
CA ILE A 113 2.70 8.62 6.27
C ILE A 113 2.23 10.05 6.53
N ALA A 114 3.15 10.97 6.81
CA ALA A 114 2.81 12.38 7.04
C ALA A 114 2.17 13.00 5.80
N ALA A 115 2.70 12.70 4.61
CA ALA A 115 2.12 13.19 3.35
C ALA A 115 0.73 12.58 3.11
N MET A 116 0.56 11.29 3.41
CA MET A 116 -0.71 10.61 3.25
C MET A 116 -1.79 11.17 4.19
N LYS A 117 -1.41 11.56 5.41
CA LYS A 117 -2.37 12.16 6.36
C LYS A 117 -2.91 13.51 5.87
N LYS A 118 -2.13 14.23 5.08
CA LYS A 118 -2.52 15.55 4.55
C LYS A 118 -3.10 15.48 3.16
N GLY A 119 -2.90 14.39 2.45
CA GLY A 119 -3.27 14.27 1.06
C GLY A 119 -4.67 13.71 0.84
N ALA A 120 -5.17 13.86 -0.39
CA ALA A 120 -6.45 13.32 -0.79
C ALA A 120 -6.30 11.99 -1.52
N LYS A 121 -5.23 11.83 -2.27
CA LYS A 121 -4.97 10.64 -3.11
C LYS A 121 -3.49 10.31 -3.13
N ALA A 122 -3.20 9.02 -3.26
CA ALA A 122 -1.85 8.52 -3.51
C ALA A 122 -1.86 7.77 -4.84
N LYS A 123 -1.00 8.16 -5.77
CA LYS A 123 -0.84 7.48 -7.05
C LYS A 123 0.47 6.72 -7.05
N LEU A 124 0.41 5.42 -7.29
CA LEU A 124 1.57 4.55 -7.33
C LEU A 124 1.79 4.08 -8.76
N THR A 125 2.95 4.42 -9.30
CA THR A 125 3.35 4.08 -10.67
C THR A 125 4.47 3.05 -10.63
N ALA A 126 4.31 1.96 -11.36
CA ALA A 126 5.27 0.86 -11.33
C ALA A 126 5.37 0.20 -12.71
N ARG A 127 6.31 -0.72 -12.83
CA ARG A 127 6.52 -1.47 -14.05
C ARG A 127 6.68 -2.95 -13.74
N SER A 128 5.97 -3.78 -14.48
CA SER A 128 6.06 -5.22 -14.33
C SER A 128 7.31 -5.77 -15.03
N SER A 129 7.69 -6.99 -14.65
CA SER A 129 8.79 -7.70 -15.31
C SER A 129 8.52 -7.94 -16.81
N ARG A 130 7.26 -7.85 -17.22
CA ARG A 130 6.85 -8.02 -18.63
C ARG A 130 6.74 -6.68 -19.37
N GLY A 131 7.07 -5.57 -18.72
CA GLY A 131 7.08 -4.26 -19.36
C GLY A 131 5.75 -3.52 -19.34
N THR A 132 4.79 -3.94 -18.55
CA THR A 132 3.54 -3.20 -18.36
C THR A 132 3.74 -2.11 -17.32
N ARG A 133 3.33 -0.89 -17.65
CA ARG A 133 3.32 0.23 -16.71
C ARG A 133 1.96 0.26 -16.03
N THR A 134 1.96 0.34 -14.71
CA THR A 134 0.73 0.41 -13.93
C THR A 134 0.64 1.72 -13.16
N GLU A 135 -0.55 2.29 -13.09
CA GLU A 135 -0.85 3.45 -12.25
C GLU A 135 -2.04 3.10 -11.40
N ASP A 136 -1.82 3.00 -10.10
CA ASP A 136 -2.86 2.66 -9.14
C ASP A 136 -3.11 3.87 -8.24
N THR A 137 -4.36 4.34 -8.21
CA THR A 137 -4.74 5.51 -7.41
C THR A 137 -5.55 5.06 -6.21
N PHE A 138 -5.06 5.42 -5.04
CA PHE A 138 -5.70 5.11 -3.75
C PHE A 138 -6.31 6.37 -3.16
N SER A 139 -7.50 6.23 -2.60
CA SER A 139 -8.12 7.29 -1.80
C SER A 139 -7.44 7.35 -0.45
N LEU A 140 -7.22 8.55 0.08
CA LEU A 140 -6.69 8.75 1.41
C LEU A 140 -7.78 9.15 2.42
N LEU A 141 -9.05 9.07 2.01
CA LEU A 141 -10.18 9.31 2.93
C LEU A 141 -10.21 8.22 4.00
N GLY A 142 -10.11 8.63 5.26
CA GLY A 142 -10.08 7.70 6.39
C GLY A 142 -8.69 7.20 6.75
N PHE A 143 -7.66 7.58 6.00
CA PHE A 143 -6.30 7.11 6.24
C PHE A 143 -5.80 7.44 7.64
N THR A 144 -5.91 8.72 8.05
CA THR A 144 -5.40 9.16 9.34
C THR A 144 -6.02 8.38 10.50
N ALA A 145 -7.34 8.22 10.48
CA ALA A 145 -8.04 7.45 11.51
C ALA A 145 -7.60 5.98 11.52
N ALA A 146 -7.43 5.39 10.34
CA ALA A 146 -7.04 3.99 10.21
C ALA A 146 -5.63 3.74 10.76
N VAL A 147 -4.65 4.55 10.40
CA VAL A 147 -3.27 4.34 10.88
C VAL A 147 -3.13 4.65 12.37
N GLU A 148 -3.86 5.63 12.89
CA GLU A 148 -3.87 5.90 14.32
C GLU A 148 -4.47 4.73 15.09
N ASP A 149 -5.53 4.14 14.57
CA ASP A 149 -6.18 2.98 15.16
C ASP A 149 -5.25 1.75 15.14
N ALA A 150 -4.63 1.47 14.00
CA ALA A 150 -3.70 0.34 13.88
C ALA A 150 -2.50 0.52 14.82
N ASP A 151 -1.94 1.72 14.90
CA ASP A 151 -0.83 2.03 15.81
C ASP A 151 -1.22 1.78 17.27
N LYS A 152 -2.40 2.23 17.66
CA LYS A 152 -2.93 2.09 19.02
C LYS A 152 -3.15 0.63 19.39
N LEU A 153 -3.69 -0.17 18.47
CA LEU A 153 -3.95 -1.58 18.68
C LEU A 153 -2.66 -2.39 18.87
N CYS A 154 -1.56 -1.94 18.33
CA CYS A 154 -0.27 -2.64 18.37
C CYS A 154 0.76 -1.99 19.31
N LYS A 155 0.31 -1.19 20.26
CA LYS A 155 1.19 -0.67 21.31
C LYS A 155 1.32 -1.60 22.50
#